data_03d38000c11815afada5a4ca597f7180
#
_entry.id   03d38000c11815afada5a4ca597f7180
#
_cell.length_a   1.000
_cell.length_b   1.000
_cell.length_c   1.000
_cell.angle_alpha   90.00
_cell.angle_beta   90.00
_cell.angle_gamma   90.00
#
_symmetry.space_group_name_H-M   'P 1'
#
loop_
_entity.id
_entity.type
_entity.pdbx_description
1 polymer ?
#
loop_
_entity_poly.entity_id
_entity_poly.type
_entity_poly.pdbx_seq_one_letter_code
_entity_poly.pdbx_strand_id
1 'polypeptide(L)'
;MTTASPTAPTTATPLSLTAHDTDDLLAVAPVLLGFWPERSIVMLTLGGRRPFHARIDLPPIDEQSPAVRRLLDTRLLVPARRHGAVRVVLLYFTDEPAAAAAVHRALRRSCARRGLGIVTALLADGTHYRQLEHPDPTVRRRRHPYDISAHPFIRDALASGRLVHPTRDAMVDSLAQRPAAAAAVTAALVDGRHADHGIPTTGRAIRDAGRWALATVTDLVESAILPTDADLARLLWVMQAPRVRDAAWSHL
;
A
#
# COMPACT_ATOMS: atom_id res chain seq x y z
N MET A 1 26.13 21.73 33.36
CA MET A 1 25.60 20.45 32.88
C MET A 1 24.14 20.72 32.45
N THR A 2 23.93 20.96 31.17
CA THR A 2 22.61 21.29 30.63
C THR A 2 21.99 19.99 30.17
N THR A 3 20.94 19.55 30.87
CA THR A 3 20.14 18.38 30.47
C THR A 3 19.26 18.77 29.30
N ALA A 4 19.56 18.23 28.12
CA ALA A 4 18.67 18.31 26.97
C ALA A 4 17.41 17.48 27.27
N SER A 5 16.26 18.13 27.28
CA SER A 5 14.96 17.47 27.35
C SER A 5 14.78 16.59 26.10
N PRO A 6 14.26 15.36 26.20
CA PRO A 6 13.94 14.57 25.03
C PRO A 6 12.82 15.26 24.24
N THR A 7 13.08 15.48 22.98
CA THR A 7 12.07 15.98 22.01
C THR A 7 10.95 14.95 21.94
N ALA A 8 9.72 15.37 22.17
CA ALA A 8 8.54 14.53 22.06
C ALA A 8 8.48 13.90 20.65
N PRO A 9 8.02 12.64 20.51
CA PRO A 9 7.89 11.99 19.22
C PRO A 9 6.90 12.78 18.37
N THR A 10 7.36 13.15 17.19
CA THR A 10 6.51 13.81 16.20
C THR A 10 5.46 12.79 15.74
N THR A 11 4.23 12.97 16.20
CA THR A 11 3.09 12.24 15.65
C THR A 11 3.12 12.41 14.13
N ALA A 12 3.30 11.33 13.38
CA ALA A 12 3.39 11.39 11.93
C ALA A 12 2.09 12.02 11.40
N THR A 13 2.18 13.27 10.96
CA THR A 13 1.05 13.97 10.36
C THR A 13 0.60 13.17 9.14
N PRO A 14 -0.69 12.83 9.01
CA PRO A 14 -1.17 12.11 7.85
C PRO A 14 -0.82 12.91 6.59
N LEU A 15 -0.10 12.27 5.66
CA LEU A 15 0.31 12.91 4.41
C LEU A 15 -0.95 13.21 3.59
N SER A 16 -1.31 14.48 3.48
CA SER A 16 -2.40 14.95 2.62
C SER A 16 -1.79 15.37 1.28
N LEU A 17 -2.09 14.61 0.22
CA LEU A 17 -1.64 14.90 -1.13
C LEU A 17 -2.81 15.47 -1.94
N THR A 18 -2.63 16.65 -2.52
CA THR A 18 -3.60 17.27 -3.42
C THR A 18 -3.01 17.32 -4.82
N ALA A 19 -3.55 16.50 -5.73
CA ALA A 19 -3.12 16.47 -7.11
C ALA A 19 -3.82 17.56 -7.94
N HIS A 20 -3.06 18.39 -8.61
CA HIS A 20 -3.53 19.51 -9.46
C HIS A 20 -3.37 19.19 -10.94
N ASP A 21 -2.40 18.34 -11.29
CA ASP A 21 -2.07 17.99 -12.66
C ASP A 21 -1.78 16.48 -12.83
N THR A 22 -1.28 16.12 -14.00
CA THR A 22 -1.00 14.73 -14.35
C THR A 22 0.26 14.20 -13.64
N ASP A 23 1.27 15.02 -13.48
CA ASP A 23 2.54 14.63 -12.85
C ASP A 23 2.32 14.40 -11.36
N ASP A 24 1.47 15.22 -10.71
CA ASP A 24 1.00 14.99 -9.34
C ASP A 24 0.31 13.61 -9.22
N LEU A 25 -0.60 13.27 -10.14
CA LEU A 25 -1.30 11.97 -10.13
C LEU A 25 -0.34 10.79 -10.29
N LEU A 26 0.67 10.92 -11.16
CA LEU A 26 1.68 9.89 -11.35
C LEU A 26 2.59 9.76 -10.12
N ALA A 27 2.96 10.88 -9.49
CA ALA A 27 3.81 10.91 -8.29
C ALA A 27 3.12 10.39 -7.02
N VAL A 28 1.79 10.49 -6.94
CA VAL A 28 1.02 9.91 -5.83
C VAL A 28 1.21 8.41 -5.74
N ALA A 29 1.31 7.70 -6.87
CA ALA A 29 1.37 6.24 -6.88
C ALA A 29 2.58 5.67 -6.10
N PRO A 30 3.84 6.03 -6.39
CA PRO A 30 4.98 5.51 -5.63
C PRO A 30 4.97 5.94 -4.15
N VAL A 31 4.45 7.12 -3.82
CA VAL A 31 4.33 7.56 -2.42
C VAL A 31 3.33 6.72 -1.64
N LEU A 32 2.18 6.40 -2.24
CA LEU A 32 1.16 5.56 -1.61
C LEU A 32 1.58 4.09 -1.49
N LEU A 33 2.32 3.60 -2.49
CA LEU A 33 2.73 2.19 -2.54
C LEU A 33 4.02 1.92 -1.76
N GLY A 34 4.87 2.93 -1.54
CA GLY A 34 6.20 2.76 -0.96
C GLY A 34 7.23 2.16 -1.94
N PHE A 35 6.89 2.05 -3.23
CA PHE A 35 7.79 1.60 -4.30
C PHE A 35 7.32 2.10 -5.67
N TRP A 36 8.25 2.15 -6.64
CA TRP A 36 7.94 2.52 -8.02
C TRP A 36 7.15 1.39 -8.69
N PRO A 37 5.90 1.65 -9.15
CA PRO A 37 5.07 0.63 -9.77
C PRO A 37 5.54 0.29 -11.18
N GLU A 38 5.66 -1.00 -11.46
CA GLU A 38 5.91 -1.57 -12.78
C GLU A 38 4.85 -2.61 -13.09
N ARG A 39 4.50 -2.77 -14.37
CA ARG A 39 3.46 -3.71 -14.85
C ARG A 39 2.24 -3.75 -13.95
N SER A 40 1.72 -2.57 -13.61
CA SER A 40 0.74 -2.39 -12.55
C SER A 40 -0.44 -1.53 -12.98
N ILE A 41 -1.57 -1.84 -12.39
CA ILE A 41 -2.76 -0.97 -12.37
C ILE A 41 -2.85 -0.39 -10.97
N VAL A 42 -2.76 0.93 -10.86
CA VAL A 42 -3.02 1.65 -9.60
C VAL A 42 -4.34 2.39 -9.74
N MET A 43 -5.24 2.15 -8.80
CA MET A 43 -6.53 2.82 -8.75
C MET A 43 -6.59 3.74 -7.53
N LEU A 44 -6.82 5.01 -7.76
CA LEU A 44 -7.11 5.99 -6.72
C LEU A 44 -8.62 6.23 -6.69
N THR A 45 -9.21 6.21 -5.50
CA THR A 45 -10.66 6.46 -5.35
C THR A 45 -10.92 7.85 -4.79
N LEU A 46 -12.04 8.43 -5.23
CA LEU A 46 -12.49 9.77 -4.84
C LEU A 46 -13.94 9.74 -4.37
N GLY A 47 -14.28 10.60 -3.40
CA GLY A 47 -15.63 10.80 -2.89
C GLY A 47 -16.12 9.72 -1.92
N GLY A 48 -15.26 8.82 -1.47
CA GLY A 48 -15.57 7.82 -0.44
C GLY A 48 -15.50 8.38 0.98
N ARG A 49 -16.16 7.69 1.93
CA ARG A 49 -16.09 8.04 3.35
C ARG A 49 -14.69 7.82 3.95
N ARG A 50 -13.95 6.86 3.40
CA ARG A 50 -12.56 6.56 3.75
C ARG A 50 -11.76 6.41 2.46
N PRO A 51 -10.52 6.91 2.42
CA PRO A 51 -9.64 6.67 1.28
C PRO A 51 -9.50 5.16 1.05
N PHE A 52 -9.60 4.76 -0.20
CA PHE A 52 -9.30 3.41 -0.65
C PHE A 52 -8.51 3.50 -1.93
N HIS A 53 -7.28 3.04 -1.88
CA HIS A 53 -6.43 2.95 -3.05
C HIS A 53 -6.04 1.49 -3.23
N ALA A 54 -5.84 1.06 -4.46
CA ALA A 54 -5.52 -0.34 -4.73
C ALA A 54 -4.51 -0.45 -5.86
N ARG A 55 -3.63 -1.43 -5.74
CA ARG A 55 -2.71 -1.82 -6.80
C ARG A 55 -2.89 -3.30 -7.09
N ILE A 56 -2.86 -3.64 -8.36
CA ILE A 56 -2.85 -5.01 -8.85
C ILE A 56 -1.88 -5.12 -10.02
N ASP A 57 -1.31 -6.29 -10.24
CA ASP A 57 -0.49 -6.55 -11.42
C ASP A 57 -1.32 -6.41 -12.69
N LEU A 58 -0.75 -5.79 -13.71
CA LEU A 58 -1.36 -5.75 -15.04
C LEU A 58 -1.14 -7.11 -15.69
N PRO A 59 -2.20 -7.87 -15.99
CA PRO A 59 -2.05 -9.14 -16.67
C PRO A 59 -1.54 -8.94 -18.11
N PRO A 60 -0.62 -9.77 -18.58
CA PRO A 60 -0.19 -9.78 -19.98
C PRO A 60 -1.40 -9.91 -20.94
N ILE A 61 -1.23 -9.46 -22.18
CA ILE A 61 -2.34 -9.41 -23.12
C ILE A 61 -2.95 -10.79 -23.42
N ASP A 62 -2.13 -11.82 -23.48
CA ASP A 62 -2.50 -13.22 -23.75
C ASP A 62 -3.22 -13.90 -22.56
N GLU A 63 -2.99 -13.42 -21.35
CA GLU A 63 -3.63 -13.93 -20.13
C GLU A 63 -4.98 -13.26 -19.81
N GLN A 64 -5.43 -12.27 -20.59
CA GLN A 64 -6.62 -11.46 -20.28
C GLN A 64 -7.94 -12.18 -20.60
N SER A 65 -8.15 -13.33 -20.00
CA SER A 65 -9.37 -14.12 -20.08
C SER A 65 -10.58 -13.41 -19.42
N PRO A 66 -11.82 -13.85 -19.68
CA PRO A 66 -12.99 -13.36 -18.94
C PRO A 66 -12.90 -13.57 -17.44
N ALA A 67 -12.21 -14.63 -16.97
CA ALA A 67 -12.00 -14.90 -15.55
C ALA A 67 -11.06 -13.85 -14.91
N VAL A 68 -9.96 -13.52 -15.57
CA VAL A 68 -9.03 -12.46 -15.13
C VAL A 68 -9.74 -11.10 -15.08
N ARG A 69 -10.55 -10.78 -16.06
CA ARG A 69 -11.34 -9.52 -16.06
C ARG A 69 -12.34 -9.47 -14.90
N ARG A 70 -12.97 -10.58 -14.53
CA ARG A 70 -13.83 -10.66 -13.35
C ARG A 70 -13.02 -10.51 -12.06
N LEU A 71 -11.82 -11.07 -12.01
CA LEU A 71 -10.91 -10.92 -10.87
C LEU A 71 -10.53 -9.45 -10.66
N LEU A 72 -10.15 -8.73 -11.73
CA LEU A 72 -9.85 -7.30 -11.67
C LEU A 72 -11.06 -6.50 -11.15
N ASP A 73 -12.26 -6.77 -11.68
CA ASP A 73 -13.49 -6.13 -11.23
C ASP A 73 -13.74 -6.39 -9.72
N THR A 74 -13.58 -7.63 -9.29
CA THR A 74 -13.82 -8.03 -7.89
C THR A 74 -12.76 -7.46 -6.94
N ARG A 75 -11.50 -7.39 -7.35
CA ARG A 75 -10.40 -6.93 -6.49
C ARG A 75 -10.25 -5.41 -6.44
N LEU A 76 -10.65 -4.71 -7.48
CA LEU A 76 -10.56 -3.24 -7.55
C LEU A 76 -11.92 -2.56 -7.28
N LEU A 77 -12.94 -2.86 -8.08
CA LEU A 77 -14.14 -2.04 -8.10
C LEU A 77 -15.14 -2.40 -7.01
N VAL A 78 -15.22 -3.68 -6.61
CA VAL A 78 -16.11 -4.08 -5.52
C VAL A 78 -15.69 -3.44 -4.19
N PRO A 79 -14.41 -3.49 -3.76
CA PRO A 79 -13.98 -2.78 -2.55
C PRO A 79 -14.16 -1.26 -2.66
N ALA A 80 -13.81 -0.65 -3.82
CA ALA A 80 -14.01 0.78 -4.03
C ALA A 80 -15.45 1.21 -3.74
N ARG A 81 -16.43 0.46 -4.25
CA ARG A 81 -17.86 0.73 -3.99
C ARG A 81 -18.24 0.51 -2.52
N ARG A 82 -17.70 -0.51 -1.87
CA ARG A 82 -17.93 -0.76 -0.42
C ARG A 82 -17.42 0.40 0.44
N HIS A 83 -16.31 1.03 0.04
CA HIS A 83 -15.74 2.23 0.68
C HIS A 83 -16.48 3.52 0.29
N GLY A 84 -17.52 3.44 -0.53
CA GLY A 84 -18.35 4.57 -0.93
C GLY A 84 -17.73 5.44 -2.04
N ALA A 85 -16.74 4.95 -2.75
CA ALA A 85 -16.16 5.68 -3.87
C ALA A 85 -17.22 5.98 -4.94
N VAL A 86 -17.18 7.18 -5.48
CA VAL A 86 -18.05 7.62 -6.59
C VAL A 86 -17.27 7.82 -7.89
N ARG A 87 -15.99 8.12 -7.79
CA ARG A 87 -15.07 8.32 -8.93
C ARG A 87 -13.75 7.62 -8.71
N VAL A 88 -13.05 7.32 -9.79
CA VAL A 88 -11.72 6.69 -9.77
C VAL A 88 -10.78 7.37 -10.76
N VAL A 89 -9.49 7.35 -10.44
CA VAL A 89 -8.38 7.57 -11.36
C VAL A 89 -7.72 6.21 -11.59
N LEU A 90 -7.40 5.88 -12.84
CA LEU A 90 -6.73 4.63 -13.21
C LEU A 90 -5.36 4.95 -13.80
N LEU A 91 -4.32 4.46 -13.16
CA LEU A 91 -2.95 4.62 -13.61
C LEU A 91 -2.39 3.26 -14.02
N TYR A 92 -1.90 3.16 -15.24
CA TYR A 92 -1.30 1.96 -15.81
C TYR A 92 0.19 2.21 -15.98
N PHE A 93 1.01 1.51 -15.23
CA PHE A 93 2.47 1.58 -15.34
C PHE A 93 2.97 0.37 -16.11
N THR A 94 3.31 0.54 -17.37
CA THR A 94 3.75 -0.56 -18.25
C THR A 94 4.29 -0.04 -19.58
N ASP A 95 5.22 -0.78 -20.14
CA ASP A 95 5.70 -0.67 -21.52
C ASP A 95 4.86 -1.48 -22.53
N GLU A 96 3.82 -2.20 -22.06
CA GLU A 96 2.88 -2.97 -22.88
C GLU A 96 1.55 -2.20 -23.11
N PRO A 97 1.49 -1.25 -24.03
CA PRO A 97 0.30 -0.41 -24.22
C PRO A 97 -0.95 -1.16 -24.67
N ALA A 98 -0.77 -2.29 -25.36
CA ALA A 98 -1.88 -3.13 -25.81
C ALA A 98 -2.57 -3.82 -24.62
N ALA A 99 -1.80 -4.34 -23.67
CA ALA A 99 -2.29 -4.95 -22.44
C ALA A 99 -3.08 -3.94 -21.62
N ALA A 100 -2.50 -2.76 -21.37
CA ALA A 100 -3.17 -1.68 -20.64
C ALA A 100 -4.48 -1.24 -21.33
N ALA A 101 -4.49 -1.04 -22.65
CA ALA A 101 -5.67 -0.64 -23.39
C ALA A 101 -6.80 -1.70 -23.34
N ALA A 102 -6.46 -2.99 -23.38
CA ALA A 102 -7.44 -4.06 -23.31
C ALA A 102 -8.10 -4.15 -21.92
N VAL A 103 -7.28 -4.09 -20.84
CA VAL A 103 -7.77 -4.04 -19.45
C VAL A 103 -8.58 -2.76 -19.22
N HIS A 104 -8.10 -1.62 -19.68
CA HIS A 104 -8.80 -0.35 -19.52
C HIS A 104 -10.22 -0.40 -20.13
N ARG A 105 -10.37 -0.92 -21.35
CA ARG A 105 -11.71 -1.11 -21.97
C ARG A 105 -12.63 -1.99 -21.11
N ALA A 106 -12.08 -3.02 -20.45
CA ALA A 106 -12.86 -3.89 -19.57
C ALA A 106 -13.27 -3.16 -18.28
N LEU A 107 -12.33 -2.50 -17.62
CA LEU A 107 -12.57 -1.74 -16.38
C LEU A 107 -13.54 -0.57 -16.64
N ARG A 108 -13.42 0.14 -17.74
CA ARG A 108 -14.36 1.22 -18.12
C ARG A 108 -15.81 0.72 -18.17
N ARG A 109 -16.06 -0.42 -18.84
CA ARG A 109 -17.40 -1.03 -18.87
C ARG A 109 -17.86 -1.44 -17.46
N SER A 110 -16.96 -1.96 -16.65
CA SER A 110 -17.29 -2.37 -15.28
C SER A 110 -17.55 -1.17 -14.36
N CYS A 111 -16.79 -0.09 -14.49
CA CYS A 111 -17.04 1.17 -13.79
C CYS A 111 -18.44 1.71 -14.12
N ALA A 112 -18.79 1.78 -15.42
CA ALA A 112 -20.11 2.23 -15.87
C ALA A 112 -21.24 1.39 -15.25
N ARG A 113 -21.14 0.05 -15.28
CA ARG A 113 -22.14 -0.83 -14.66
C ARG A 113 -22.28 -0.64 -13.16
N ARG A 114 -21.21 -0.20 -12.48
CA ARG A 114 -21.21 0.00 -11.03
C ARG A 114 -21.48 1.45 -10.61
N GLY A 115 -21.75 2.34 -11.54
CA GLY A 115 -21.95 3.77 -11.26
C GLY A 115 -20.68 4.44 -10.70
N LEU A 116 -19.48 4.00 -11.13
CA LEU A 116 -18.21 4.64 -10.83
C LEU A 116 -17.80 5.52 -12.02
N GLY A 117 -17.63 6.84 -11.78
CA GLY A 117 -17.08 7.76 -12.78
C GLY A 117 -15.57 7.58 -12.89
N ILE A 118 -15.03 7.56 -14.12
CA ILE A 118 -13.58 7.65 -14.34
C ILE A 118 -13.24 9.12 -14.53
N VAL A 119 -12.39 9.69 -13.67
CA VAL A 119 -11.91 11.07 -13.78
C VAL A 119 -10.89 11.16 -14.89
N THR A 120 -9.90 10.26 -14.84
CA THR A 120 -8.89 10.12 -15.88
C THR A 120 -8.32 8.71 -15.86
N ALA A 121 -7.70 8.31 -16.96
CA ALA A 121 -6.94 7.08 -17.06
C ALA A 121 -5.63 7.37 -17.80
N LEU A 122 -4.50 7.10 -17.17
CA LEU A 122 -3.18 7.39 -17.67
C LEU A 122 -2.41 6.09 -17.90
N LEU A 123 -1.68 6.03 -19.00
CA LEU A 123 -0.68 4.99 -19.26
C LEU A 123 0.69 5.64 -19.23
N ALA A 124 1.53 5.20 -18.31
CA ALA A 124 2.91 5.66 -18.14
C ALA A 124 3.89 4.51 -18.39
N ASP A 125 4.92 4.76 -19.23
CA ASP A 125 5.91 3.76 -19.63
C ASP A 125 7.30 3.96 -18.98
N GLY A 126 7.36 4.83 -17.98
CA GLY A 126 8.61 5.20 -17.30
C GLY A 126 9.27 6.47 -17.84
N THR A 127 8.93 6.90 -19.05
CA THR A 127 9.48 8.11 -19.69
C THR A 127 8.41 9.03 -20.25
N HIS A 128 7.29 8.45 -20.68
CA HIS A 128 6.18 9.20 -21.24
C HIS A 128 4.87 8.68 -20.67
N TYR A 129 3.87 9.57 -20.59
CA TYR A 129 2.49 9.17 -20.34
C TYR A 129 1.59 9.55 -21.51
N ARG A 130 0.42 8.92 -21.56
CA ARG A 130 -0.71 9.29 -22.41
C ARG A 130 -2.02 9.07 -21.70
N GLN A 131 -3.03 9.82 -22.09
CA GLN A 131 -4.39 9.66 -21.60
C GLN A 131 -5.09 8.52 -22.37
N LEU A 132 -5.78 7.64 -21.63
CA LEU A 132 -6.63 6.60 -22.20
C LEU A 132 -8.11 7.01 -22.28
N GLU A 133 -8.52 7.92 -21.41
CA GLU A 133 -9.86 8.51 -21.35
C GLU A 133 -9.83 9.96 -21.87
N HIS A 134 -10.09 10.13 -23.13
CA HIS A 134 -10.33 11.43 -23.75
C HIS A 134 -11.24 11.24 -24.95
N PRO A 135 -12.23 12.15 -25.20
CA PRO A 135 -13.12 12.03 -26.35
C PRO A 135 -12.36 12.10 -27.67
N ASP A 136 -11.36 12.99 -27.78
CA ASP A 136 -10.54 13.15 -28.98
C ASP A 136 -9.48 12.03 -29.08
N PRO A 137 -9.51 11.23 -30.18
CA PRO A 137 -8.50 10.20 -30.45
C PRO A 137 -7.07 10.75 -30.62
N THR A 138 -6.91 11.99 -31.07
CA THR A 138 -5.59 12.60 -31.28
C THR A 138 -4.90 12.83 -29.94
N VAL A 139 -5.65 13.29 -28.94
CA VAL A 139 -5.16 13.46 -27.56
C VAL A 139 -4.78 12.10 -26.96
N ARG A 140 -5.58 11.06 -27.16
CA ARG A 140 -5.25 9.72 -26.65
C ARG A 140 -3.98 9.12 -27.27
N ARG A 141 -3.59 9.55 -28.47
CA ARG A 141 -2.36 9.10 -29.15
C ARG A 141 -1.14 9.92 -28.74
N ARG A 142 -1.35 11.12 -28.23
CA ARG A 142 -0.26 12.03 -27.85
C ARG A 142 0.49 11.46 -26.63
N ARG A 143 1.82 11.41 -26.77
CA ARG A 143 2.73 11.05 -25.66
C ARG A 143 3.31 12.33 -25.09
N HIS A 144 3.33 12.41 -23.77
CA HIS A 144 3.89 13.52 -23.03
C HIS A 144 5.09 13.01 -22.23
N PRO A 145 6.28 13.61 -22.35
CA PRO A 145 7.39 13.24 -21.49
C PRO A 145 7.05 13.61 -20.05
N TYR A 146 7.51 12.81 -19.08
CA TYR A 146 7.43 13.12 -17.67
C TYR A 146 8.65 12.61 -16.92
N ASP A 147 9.00 13.29 -15.84
CA ASP A 147 9.98 12.86 -14.85
C ASP A 147 9.50 13.30 -13.47
N ILE A 148 9.11 12.33 -12.66
CA ILE A 148 8.63 12.55 -11.30
C ILE A 148 9.67 12.15 -10.25
N SER A 149 10.91 11.85 -10.62
CA SER A 149 11.96 11.41 -9.69
C SER A 149 12.27 12.46 -8.62
N ALA A 150 12.23 13.75 -8.98
CA ALA A 150 12.42 14.88 -8.09
C ALA A 150 11.10 15.60 -7.73
N HIS A 151 9.94 14.95 -7.92
CA HIS A 151 8.65 15.56 -7.65
C HIS A 151 8.50 15.94 -6.16
N PRO A 152 7.86 17.08 -5.83
CA PRO A 152 7.65 17.51 -4.45
C PRO A 152 7.07 16.43 -3.55
N PHE A 153 6.06 15.69 -4.00
CA PHE A 153 5.47 14.59 -3.21
C PHE A 153 6.46 13.50 -2.82
N ILE A 154 7.38 13.14 -3.74
CA ILE A 154 8.44 12.17 -3.46
C ILE A 154 9.42 12.73 -2.43
N ARG A 155 9.87 13.98 -2.62
CA ARG A 155 10.80 14.64 -1.69
C ARG A 155 10.21 14.80 -0.30
N ASP A 156 8.95 15.20 -0.19
CA ASP A 156 8.26 15.39 1.08
C ASP A 156 8.02 14.06 1.79
N ALA A 157 7.71 13.00 1.04
CA ALA A 157 7.62 11.65 1.58
C ALA A 157 8.96 11.20 2.16
N LEU A 158 10.06 11.34 1.42
CA LEU A 158 11.40 11.01 1.89
C LEU A 158 11.82 11.87 3.10
N ALA A 159 11.55 13.17 3.07
CA ALA A 159 11.84 14.08 4.18
C ALA A 159 11.04 13.74 5.46
N SER A 160 9.86 13.15 5.31
CA SER A 160 9.04 12.65 6.42
C SER A 160 9.43 11.23 6.88
N GLY A 161 10.55 10.69 6.37
CA GLY A 161 11.05 9.36 6.73
C GLY A 161 10.37 8.19 6.01
N ARG A 162 9.49 8.45 5.04
CA ARG A 162 8.87 7.39 4.24
C ARG A 162 9.88 6.87 3.22
N LEU A 163 9.95 5.55 3.08
CA LEU A 163 10.77 4.91 2.07
C LEU A 163 9.96 4.71 0.78
N VAL A 164 10.58 5.02 -0.36
CA VAL A 164 10.07 4.67 -1.68
C VAL A 164 11.12 3.77 -2.34
N HIS A 165 10.86 2.48 -2.37
CA HIS A 165 11.79 1.49 -2.92
C HIS A 165 11.81 1.54 -4.46
N PRO A 166 12.95 1.18 -5.11
CA PRO A 166 13.04 1.16 -6.56
C PRO A 166 12.03 0.23 -7.22
N THR A 167 11.73 -0.90 -6.59
CA THR A 167 10.78 -1.90 -7.07
C THR A 167 9.98 -2.50 -5.90
N ARG A 168 8.89 -3.21 -6.23
CA ARG A 168 8.16 -4.01 -5.24
C ARG A 168 9.04 -5.09 -4.62
N ASP A 169 9.89 -5.72 -5.41
CA ASP A 169 10.77 -6.79 -4.91
C ASP A 169 11.82 -6.23 -3.95
N ALA A 170 12.40 -5.06 -4.25
CA ALA A 170 13.28 -4.38 -3.31
C ALA A 170 12.58 -4.03 -1.98
N MET A 171 11.29 -3.68 -2.02
CA MET A 171 10.50 -3.49 -0.81
C MET A 171 10.30 -4.81 -0.04
N VAL A 172 9.98 -5.89 -0.74
CA VAL A 172 9.85 -7.23 -0.13
C VAL A 172 11.19 -7.69 0.48
N ASP A 173 12.29 -7.49 -0.24
CA ASP A 173 13.63 -7.85 0.23
C ASP A 173 14.04 -7.06 1.47
N SER A 174 13.60 -5.80 1.58
CA SER A 174 13.84 -4.98 2.78
C SER A 174 13.16 -5.55 4.04
N LEU A 175 12.11 -6.35 3.86
CA LEU A 175 11.39 -7.06 4.91
C LEU A 175 11.89 -8.49 5.12
N ALA A 176 12.89 -8.93 4.32
CA ALA A 176 13.44 -10.27 4.45
C ALA A 176 14.08 -10.47 5.83
N GLN A 177 13.81 -11.64 6.40
CA GLN A 177 14.36 -11.99 7.71
C GLN A 177 15.90 -12.00 7.70
N ARG A 178 16.50 -11.48 8.75
CA ARG A 178 17.94 -11.64 9.01
C ARG A 178 18.17 -13.01 9.63
N PRO A 179 18.95 -13.92 9.03
CA PRO A 179 19.01 -15.31 9.46
C PRO A 179 19.37 -15.49 10.93
N ALA A 180 20.35 -14.72 11.44
CA ALA A 180 20.77 -14.79 12.85
C ALA A 180 19.65 -14.34 13.81
N ALA A 181 18.99 -13.22 13.52
CA ALA A 181 17.87 -12.73 14.34
C ALA A 181 16.67 -13.68 14.27
N ALA A 182 16.38 -14.23 13.08
CA ALA A 182 15.32 -15.21 12.90
C ALA A 182 15.60 -16.49 13.73
N ALA A 183 16.84 -16.96 13.76
CA ALA A 183 17.22 -18.12 14.57
C ALA A 183 17.03 -17.86 16.07
N ALA A 184 17.41 -16.68 16.57
CA ALA A 184 17.25 -16.31 17.97
C ALA A 184 15.76 -16.23 18.38
N VAL A 185 14.93 -15.57 17.57
CA VAL A 185 13.47 -15.52 17.81
C VAL A 185 12.83 -16.90 17.68
N THR A 186 13.28 -17.74 16.74
CA THR A 186 12.80 -19.11 16.59
C THR A 186 13.15 -19.95 17.81
N ALA A 187 14.38 -19.84 18.34
CA ALA A 187 14.77 -20.49 19.59
C ALA A 187 13.86 -20.07 20.74
N ALA A 188 13.59 -18.77 20.88
CA ALA A 188 12.68 -18.24 21.89
C ALA A 188 11.23 -18.74 21.73
N LEU A 189 10.77 -18.97 20.50
CA LEU A 189 9.45 -19.59 20.23
C LEU A 189 9.40 -21.06 20.65
N VAL A 190 10.49 -21.82 20.37
CA VAL A 190 10.59 -23.26 20.70
C VAL A 190 10.75 -23.49 22.19
N ASP A 191 11.39 -22.58 22.92
CA ASP A 191 11.65 -22.66 24.37
C ASP A 191 10.36 -22.64 25.23
N GLY A 192 9.21 -22.63 24.60
CA GLY A 192 7.91 -23.06 25.12
C GLY A 192 7.19 -22.12 26.06
N ARG A 193 7.82 -21.05 26.53
CA ARG A 193 7.17 -20.10 27.46
C ARG A 193 5.95 -19.39 26.84
N HIS A 194 5.83 -19.39 25.53
CA HIS A 194 4.69 -18.79 24.81
C HIS A 194 3.60 -19.84 24.50
N ALA A 195 3.98 -21.11 24.38
CA ALA A 195 3.05 -22.22 24.17
C ALA A 195 2.15 -22.46 25.40
N ASP A 196 2.64 -22.17 26.61
CA ASP A 196 1.90 -22.33 27.87
C ASP A 196 0.65 -21.43 27.94
N HIS A 197 0.62 -20.33 27.17
CA HIS A 197 -0.50 -19.39 27.16
C HIS A 197 -1.46 -19.59 25.99
N GLY A 198 -1.10 -20.42 25.01
CA GLY A 198 -1.90 -20.61 23.79
C GLY A 198 -2.12 -19.35 22.96
N ILE A 199 -2.65 -19.48 21.74
CA ILE A 199 -3.13 -18.34 20.98
C ILE A 199 -4.34 -17.75 21.71
N PRO A 200 -4.42 -16.42 21.94
CA PRO A 200 -5.52 -15.82 22.67
C PRO A 200 -6.88 -16.10 21.98
N THR A 201 -7.76 -16.85 22.66
CA THR A 201 -9.08 -17.24 22.13
C THR A 201 -10.25 -16.65 22.91
N THR A 202 -10.06 -16.35 24.20
CA THR A 202 -11.10 -15.77 25.04
C THR A 202 -11.10 -14.24 24.96
N GLY A 203 -12.25 -13.64 25.19
CA GLY A 203 -12.39 -12.18 25.12
C GLY A 203 -11.46 -11.41 26.06
N ARG A 204 -11.15 -11.96 27.27
CA ARG A 204 -10.19 -11.38 28.21
C ARG A 204 -8.76 -11.54 27.69
N ALA A 205 -8.35 -12.75 27.31
CA ALA A 205 -7.02 -13.02 26.80
C ALA A 205 -6.71 -12.19 25.54
N ILE A 206 -7.68 -12.03 24.62
CA ILE A 206 -7.53 -11.19 23.44
C ILE A 206 -7.30 -9.72 23.83
N ARG A 207 -8.07 -9.19 24.81
CA ARG A 207 -7.89 -7.79 25.25
C ARG A 207 -6.53 -7.58 25.92
N ASP A 208 -6.10 -8.50 26.77
CA ASP A 208 -4.85 -8.40 27.52
C ASP A 208 -3.65 -8.53 26.56
N ALA A 209 -3.68 -9.49 25.63
CA ALA A 209 -2.69 -9.65 24.58
C ALA A 209 -2.67 -8.42 23.63
N GLY A 210 -3.83 -7.87 23.29
CA GLY A 210 -3.94 -6.68 22.45
C GLY A 210 -3.32 -5.44 23.10
N ARG A 211 -3.58 -5.21 24.38
CA ARG A 211 -2.95 -4.10 25.12
C ARG A 211 -1.42 -4.25 25.20
N TRP A 212 -0.95 -5.45 25.48
CA TRP A 212 0.49 -5.72 25.53
C TRP A 212 1.15 -5.56 24.16
N ALA A 213 0.56 -6.13 23.10
CA ALA A 213 1.08 -6.02 21.73
C ALA A 213 1.12 -4.56 21.28
N LEU A 214 0.05 -3.79 21.55
CA LEU A 214 0.00 -2.36 21.23
C LEU A 214 1.09 -1.59 21.97
N ALA A 215 1.25 -1.80 23.28
CA ALA A 215 2.30 -1.14 24.07
C ALA A 215 3.70 -1.46 23.52
N THR A 216 3.98 -2.74 23.20
CA THR A 216 5.27 -3.18 22.64
C THR A 216 5.56 -2.54 21.29
N VAL A 217 4.55 -2.45 20.41
CA VAL A 217 4.70 -1.83 19.09
C VAL A 217 4.85 -0.31 19.21
N THR A 218 4.10 0.34 20.10
CA THR A 218 4.25 1.77 20.38
C THR A 218 5.64 2.10 20.89
N ASP A 219 6.13 1.34 21.86
CA ASP A 219 7.49 1.51 22.42
C ASP A 219 8.58 1.33 21.35
N LEU A 220 8.44 0.32 20.48
CA LEU A 220 9.34 0.12 19.34
C LEU A 220 9.34 1.34 18.39
N VAL A 221 8.19 1.89 18.08
CA VAL A 221 8.08 3.06 17.17
C VAL A 221 8.65 4.32 17.82
N GLU A 222 8.39 4.52 19.12
CA GLU A 222 8.83 5.71 19.84
C GLU A 222 10.33 5.68 20.18
N SER A 223 10.85 4.52 20.61
CA SER A 223 12.24 4.38 21.02
C SER A 223 13.20 3.99 19.90
N ALA A 224 12.68 3.43 18.79
CA ALA A 224 13.45 2.76 17.74
C ALA A 224 14.36 1.63 18.26
N ILE A 225 14.08 1.10 19.46
CA ILE A 225 14.80 -0.02 20.08
C ILE A 225 14.01 -1.31 19.83
N LEU A 226 14.67 -2.30 19.22
CA LEU A 226 14.03 -3.59 18.99
C LEU A 226 13.71 -4.27 20.34
N PRO A 227 12.50 -4.86 20.48
CA PRO A 227 12.16 -5.70 21.61
C PRO A 227 13.13 -6.88 21.76
N THR A 228 13.18 -7.50 22.93
CA THR A 228 13.97 -8.73 23.13
C THR A 228 13.46 -9.86 22.22
N ASP A 229 14.33 -10.86 21.94
CA ASP A 229 13.92 -12.02 21.13
C ASP A 229 12.70 -12.74 21.75
N ALA A 230 12.61 -12.77 23.08
CA ALA A 230 11.46 -13.33 23.80
C ALA A 230 10.18 -12.49 23.57
N ASP A 231 10.27 -11.18 23.59
CA ASP A 231 9.13 -10.30 23.32
C ASP A 231 8.72 -10.33 21.84
N LEU A 232 9.68 -10.41 20.92
CA LEU A 232 9.40 -10.61 19.49
C LEU A 232 8.70 -11.94 19.25
N ALA A 233 9.19 -13.03 19.87
CA ALA A 233 8.56 -14.34 19.81
C ALA A 233 7.11 -14.30 20.36
N ARG A 234 6.91 -13.65 21.51
CA ARG A 234 5.59 -13.45 22.08
C ARG A 234 4.69 -12.59 21.17
N LEU A 235 5.22 -11.52 20.58
CA LEU A 235 4.49 -10.66 19.65
C LEU A 235 4.02 -11.45 18.45
N LEU A 236 4.90 -12.22 17.80
CA LEU A 236 4.55 -13.10 16.70
C LEU A 236 3.47 -14.10 17.08
N TRP A 237 3.52 -14.64 18.29
CA TRP A 237 2.55 -15.59 18.80
C TRP A 237 1.17 -14.98 19.00
N VAL A 238 1.07 -13.87 19.73
CA VAL A 238 -0.23 -13.25 20.03
C VAL A 238 -0.88 -12.63 18.80
N MET A 239 -0.08 -12.17 17.83
CA MET A 239 -0.58 -11.64 16.55
C MET A 239 -1.16 -12.72 15.61
N GLN A 240 -1.05 -14.02 15.93
CA GLN A 240 -1.82 -15.06 15.26
C GLN A 240 -3.34 -14.88 15.51
N ALA A 241 -3.76 -14.24 16.61
CA ALA A 241 -5.14 -13.87 16.83
C ALA A 241 -5.50 -12.62 16.00
N PRO A 242 -6.41 -12.70 15.00
CA PRO A 242 -6.71 -11.59 14.10
C PRO A 242 -7.10 -10.30 14.82
N ARG A 243 -7.89 -10.40 15.91
CA ARG A 243 -8.33 -9.24 16.69
C ARG A 243 -7.18 -8.53 17.41
N VAL A 244 -6.14 -9.26 17.84
CA VAL A 244 -4.93 -8.68 18.45
C VAL A 244 -4.13 -7.94 17.39
N ARG A 245 -3.90 -8.61 16.25
CA ARG A 245 -3.20 -8.03 15.11
C ARG A 245 -3.88 -6.75 14.61
N ASP A 246 -5.19 -6.82 14.37
CA ASP A 246 -5.95 -5.68 13.82
C ASP A 246 -5.97 -4.49 14.80
N ALA A 247 -6.00 -4.76 16.13
CA ALA A 247 -5.87 -3.72 17.14
C ALA A 247 -4.49 -3.06 17.12
N ALA A 248 -3.39 -3.81 17.00
CA ALA A 248 -2.04 -3.26 16.90
C ALA A 248 -1.86 -2.42 15.62
N TRP A 249 -2.31 -2.90 14.47
CA TRP A 249 -2.21 -2.18 13.19
C TRP A 249 -3.07 -0.91 13.11
N SER A 250 -4.16 -0.82 13.87
CA SER A 250 -5.03 0.36 13.81
C SER A 250 -4.47 1.59 14.51
N HIS A 251 -3.35 1.45 15.23
CA HIS A 251 -2.69 2.52 16.00
C HIS A 251 -1.35 2.96 15.39
N LEU A 252 -0.88 2.26 14.35
CA LEU A 252 0.29 2.63 13.55
C LEU A 252 -0.12 3.49 12.34
#